data_c47807efcca0bbbeb646a53db01fc647
#
_entry.id   c47807efcca0bbbeb646a53db01fc647
#
_cell.length_a   1.000
_cell.length_b   1.000
_cell.length_c   1.000
_cell.angle_alpha   90.00
_cell.angle_beta   90.00
_cell.angle_gamma   90.00
#
_symmetry.space_group_name_H-M   'P 1'
#
loop_
_entity.id
_entity.type
_entity.pdbx_description
1 polymer ?
#
loop_
_entity_poly.entity_id
_entity_poly.type
_entity_poly.pdbx_seq_one_letter_code
_entity_poly.pdbx_strand_id
1 'polypeptide(L)'
;RDRSPSRGLGDVYKRQLSVVLCEKDDLASHTSSASTKLIHGGLRYLENYEFSLVRKALIEREILLRSAPHIMHPLRFVMPHDKGQRPAWMIRAGLFLYDHLAKRELLPGSHGISLRSHTAGGPLKEEFSKGFVYSDGWVNDARLVVMNAIAAAENGAHILTRTACVAVTRHADQWQASLRSQDNAEVQVEAKLLVNAAGPWAASFLHDTVHGRSGKKLRLIKGSHIVVWKLFDHPYAYIFQHPDGRIVFAIPYEQDFTLIGTTDIDYHGDTDRVSIDASEISYLCELSNHYFKQAISPSDVVWSYSGVRPLVEDADDDDNENASAVTRDYKLALDTDAAPVLTIFGGKITTFRKLAEEAVDLIAPVFN
;
A
#
# COMPACT_ATOMS: atom_id res chain seq x y z
N ARG A 1 22.40 -19.29 17.17
CA ARG A 1 21.12 -18.99 17.83
C ARG A 1 20.22 -18.34 16.78
N ASP A 2 19.39 -19.20 16.17
CA ASP A 2 18.44 -18.83 15.13
C ASP A 2 17.40 -17.87 15.66
N ARG A 3 17.43 -16.62 15.15
CA ARG A 3 16.31 -15.70 15.24
C ARG A 3 15.52 -15.81 13.93
N SER A 4 14.58 -16.75 13.89
CA SER A 4 13.64 -16.90 12.78
C SER A 4 12.76 -15.67 12.63
N PRO A 5 12.57 -15.12 11.41
CA PRO A 5 11.75 -13.93 11.16
C PRO A 5 10.22 -14.14 11.33
N SER A 6 9.78 -15.35 11.64
CA SER A 6 8.35 -15.71 11.74
C SER A 6 7.67 -15.39 13.08
N ARG A 7 8.29 -14.59 13.95
CA ARG A 7 7.79 -14.38 15.32
C ARG A 7 6.48 -13.60 15.43
N GLY A 8 6.13 -12.74 14.50
CA GLY A 8 4.93 -11.90 14.64
C GLY A 8 3.61 -12.68 14.58
N LEU A 9 3.42 -13.52 13.58
CA LEU A 9 2.23 -14.40 13.47
C LEU A 9 2.37 -15.64 14.36
N GLY A 10 3.58 -16.16 14.54
CA GLY A 10 3.84 -17.33 15.40
C GLY A 10 3.59 -17.10 16.89
N ASP A 11 3.64 -15.88 17.41
CA ASP A 11 3.40 -15.59 18.83
C ASP A 11 1.90 -15.53 19.17
N VAL A 12 1.03 -15.10 18.25
CA VAL A 12 -0.44 -15.23 18.41
C VAL A 12 -0.81 -16.71 18.51
N TYR A 13 -0.17 -17.57 17.72
CA TYR A 13 -0.37 -19.02 17.71
C TYR A 13 0.18 -19.72 18.95
N LYS A 14 1.29 -19.31 19.46
CA LYS A 14 1.83 -19.84 20.73
C LYS A 14 0.90 -19.56 21.92
N ARG A 15 -0.01 -18.57 21.77
CA ARG A 15 -1.02 -18.24 22.78
C ARG A 15 -2.38 -18.92 22.54
N GLN A 16 -2.49 -19.79 21.53
CA GLN A 16 -3.69 -20.58 21.20
C GLN A 16 -4.96 -19.72 21.01
N LEU A 17 -4.82 -18.54 20.37
CA LEU A 17 -5.98 -17.72 20.04
C LEU A 17 -6.74 -18.33 18.85
N SER A 18 -8.05 -18.54 19.04
CA SER A 18 -8.94 -18.85 17.93
C SER A 18 -9.28 -17.58 17.16
N VAL A 19 -9.11 -17.58 15.83
CA VAL A 19 -9.32 -16.41 14.97
C VAL A 19 -10.34 -16.72 13.90
N VAL A 20 -11.34 -15.84 13.74
CA VAL A 20 -12.25 -15.81 12.60
C VAL A 20 -11.99 -14.52 11.84
N LEU A 21 -11.71 -14.62 10.53
CA LEU A 21 -11.62 -13.50 9.62
C LEU A 21 -12.78 -13.58 8.64
N CYS A 22 -13.56 -12.52 8.51
CA CYS A 22 -14.56 -12.39 7.46
C CYS A 22 -14.18 -11.26 6.49
N GLU A 23 -14.31 -11.53 5.20
CA GLU A 23 -14.15 -10.58 4.11
C GLU A 23 -15.43 -10.57 3.28
N LYS A 24 -16.04 -9.38 3.11
CA LYS A 24 -17.35 -9.23 2.44
C LYS A 24 -17.34 -9.70 0.99
N ASP A 25 -16.19 -9.56 0.33
CA ASP A 25 -15.98 -9.99 -1.04
C ASP A 25 -14.96 -11.14 -1.11
N ASP A 26 -14.22 -11.27 -2.20
CA ASP A 26 -13.11 -12.19 -2.26
C ASP A 26 -11.83 -11.54 -1.69
N LEU A 27 -10.83 -12.34 -1.36
CA LEU A 27 -9.55 -11.84 -0.87
C LEU A 27 -8.93 -10.89 -1.91
N ALA A 28 -8.44 -9.75 -1.43
CA ALA A 28 -7.81 -8.72 -2.24
C ALA A 28 -8.70 -8.06 -3.31
N SER A 29 -10.03 -8.13 -3.21
CA SER A 29 -10.94 -7.55 -4.22
C SER A 29 -10.90 -6.03 -4.33
N HIS A 30 -10.33 -5.33 -3.35
CA HIS A 30 -10.34 -3.87 -3.26
C HIS A 30 -8.93 -3.26 -3.29
N THR A 31 -8.65 -2.32 -2.38
CA THR A 31 -7.41 -1.53 -2.33
C THR A 31 -6.13 -2.39 -2.34
N SER A 32 -6.16 -3.57 -1.73
CA SER A 32 -4.98 -4.42 -1.59
C SER A 32 -4.45 -4.99 -2.91
N SER A 33 -5.27 -5.11 -3.95
CA SER A 33 -4.85 -5.52 -5.31
C SER A 33 -4.71 -4.36 -6.28
N ALA A 34 -5.16 -3.17 -5.87
CA ALA A 34 -5.15 -1.94 -6.67
C ALA A 34 -3.97 -1.02 -6.33
N SER A 35 -2.88 -1.57 -5.80
CA SER A 35 -1.65 -0.85 -5.50
C SER A 35 -0.79 -0.64 -6.76
N THR A 36 0.27 0.15 -6.64
CA THR A 36 1.32 0.28 -7.67
C THR A 36 2.22 -0.98 -7.73
N LYS A 37 1.90 -2.00 -6.95
CA LYS A 37 2.65 -3.28 -6.84
C LYS A 37 4.10 -3.11 -6.39
N LEU A 38 4.31 -2.15 -5.47
CA LEU A 38 5.62 -1.80 -4.95
C LEU A 38 5.73 -2.01 -3.44
N ILE A 39 6.84 -2.63 -3.05
CA ILE A 39 7.34 -2.63 -1.68
C ILE A 39 8.50 -1.65 -1.65
N HIS A 40 8.24 -0.44 -1.15
CA HIS A 40 9.17 0.67 -1.28
C HIS A 40 9.27 1.52 -0.01
N GLY A 41 10.44 2.15 0.18
CA GLY A 41 10.67 3.04 1.32
C GLY A 41 9.92 4.36 1.25
N GLY A 42 9.42 4.74 0.06
CA GLY A 42 8.74 6.02 -0.14
C GLY A 42 9.71 7.20 -0.15
N LEU A 43 10.59 7.23 -1.14
CA LEU A 43 11.63 8.28 -1.31
C LEU A 43 11.08 9.70 -1.14
N ARG A 44 9.85 9.97 -1.62
CA ARG A 44 9.21 11.29 -1.51
C ARG A 44 8.95 11.73 -0.07
N TYR A 45 8.75 10.79 0.86
CA TYR A 45 8.49 11.16 2.26
C TYR A 45 9.71 11.80 2.96
N LEU A 46 10.91 11.66 2.39
CA LEU A 46 12.08 12.41 2.84
C LEU A 46 11.91 13.92 2.66
N GLU A 47 11.12 14.35 1.68
CA GLU A 47 10.80 15.77 1.44
C GLU A 47 9.94 16.36 2.58
N ASN A 48 9.15 15.51 3.23
CA ASN A 48 8.30 15.88 4.36
C ASN A 48 8.97 15.55 5.71
N TYR A 49 10.28 15.22 5.70
CA TYR A 49 11.07 14.87 6.91
C TYR A 49 10.56 13.64 7.67
N GLU A 50 9.76 12.77 7.04
CA GLU A 50 9.24 11.53 7.65
C GLU A 50 10.29 10.40 7.69
N PHE A 51 11.46 10.68 8.26
CA PHE A 51 12.59 9.73 8.29
C PHE A 51 12.27 8.43 9.01
N SER A 52 11.47 8.48 10.06
CA SER A 52 11.05 7.29 10.82
C SER A 52 10.22 6.35 9.95
N LEU A 53 9.24 6.89 9.22
CA LEU A 53 8.38 6.14 8.31
C LEU A 53 9.19 5.50 7.17
N VAL A 54 10.10 6.29 6.56
CA VAL A 54 10.98 5.78 5.50
C VAL A 54 11.88 4.67 6.02
N ARG A 55 12.50 4.85 7.20
CA ARG A 55 13.35 3.83 7.82
C ARG A 55 12.58 2.54 8.09
N LYS A 56 11.38 2.62 8.68
CA LYS A 56 10.48 1.49 8.94
C LYS A 56 10.18 0.74 7.63
N ALA A 57 9.80 1.47 6.57
CA ALA A 57 9.48 0.90 5.28
C ALA A 57 10.70 0.22 4.60
N LEU A 58 11.89 0.82 4.70
CA LEU A 58 13.12 0.23 4.17
C LEU A 58 13.52 -1.08 4.88
N ILE A 59 13.33 -1.16 6.19
CA ILE A 59 13.57 -2.38 6.97
C ILE A 59 12.59 -3.48 6.53
N GLU A 60 11.30 -3.15 6.48
CA GLU A 60 10.27 -4.11 6.07
C GLU A 60 10.48 -4.59 4.63
N ARG A 61 10.90 -3.72 3.72
CA ARG A 61 11.22 -4.08 2.34
C ARG A 61 12.27 -5.21 2.27
N GLU A 62 13.37 -5.10 3.01
CA GLU A 62 14.42 -6.15 3.04
C GLU A 62 13.89 -7.46 3.66
N ILE A 63 13.05 -7.36 4.71
CA ILE A 63 12.43 -8.53 5.34
C ILE A 63 11.51 -9.23 4.34
N LEU A 64 10.64 -8.48 3.67
CA LEU A 64 9.63 -9.03 2.76
C LEU A 64 10.26 -9.67 1.52
N LEU A 65 11.27 -9.03 0.92
CA LEU A 65 12.02 -9.60 -0.20
C LEU A 65 12.67 -10.95 0.14
N ARG A 66 13.08 -11.15 1.39
CA ARG A 66 13.63 -12.45 1.86
C ARG A 66 12.54 -13.46 2.19
N SER A 67 11.44 -13.00 2.77
CA SER A 67 10.39 -13.89 3.27
C SER A 67 9.50 -14.45 2.15
N ALA A 68 9.32 -13.70 1.06
CA ALA A 68 8.41 -14.06 -0.02
C ALA A 68 9.02 -13.88 -1.43
N PRO A 69 10.21 -14.46 -1.73
CA PRO A 69 10.91 -14.26 -3.00
C PRO A 69 10.16 -14.80 -4.22
N HIS A 70 9.16 -15.65 -4.03
CA HIS A 70 8.32 -16.21 -5.08
C HIS A 70 7.22 -15.26 -5.58
N ILE A 71 6.94 -14.18 -4.82
CA ILE A 71 5.94 -13.16 -5.18
C ILE A 71 6.50 -11.74 -5.08
N MET A 72 7.76 -11.59 -4.64
CA MET A 72 8.45 -10.32 -4.52
C MET A 72 9.85 -10.42 -5.11
N HIS A 73 10.27 -9.38 -5.83
CA HIS A 73 11.62 -9.35 -6.38
C HIS A 73 12.19 -7.92 -6.39
N PRO A 74 13.52 -7.77 -6.39
CA PRO A 74 14.17 -6.48 -6.57
C PRO A 74 13.74 -5.80 -7.87
N LEU A 75 13.46 -4.50 -7.80
CA LEU A 75 13.15 -3.66 -8.96
C LEU A 75 14.04 -2.42 -8.93
N ARG A 76 14.68 -2.15 -10.07
CA ARG A 76 15.52 -0.96 -10.25
C ARG A 76 14.71 0.14 -10.90
N PHE A 77 14.77 1.34 -10.35
CA PHE A 77 14.09 2.53 -10.86
C PHE A 77 15.07 3.48 -11.49
N VAL A 78 14.70 4.03 -12.62
CA VAL A 78 15.35 5.16 -13.26
C VAL A 78 14.52 6.42 -13.03
N MET A 79 15.15 7.44 -12.48
CA MET A 79 14.60 8.78 -12.33
C MET A 79 15.28 9.69 -13.35
N PRO A 80 14.63 10.01 -14.48
CA PRO A 80 15.16 11.00 -15.43
C PRO A 80 15.20 12.36 -14.74
N HIS A 81 16.29 13.10 -14.91
CA HIS A 81 16.43 14.44 -14.35
C HIS A 81 16.07 15.49 -15.38
N ASP A 82 15.04 16.25 -15.09
CA ASP A 82 14.58 17.41 -15.88
C ASP A 82 15.11 18.73 -15.30
N LYS A 83 15.23 19.74 -16.17
CA LYS A 83 15.72 21.07 -15.79
C LYS A 83 14.81 21.81 -14.80
N GLY A 84 13.51 21.51 -14.81
CA GLY A 84 12.52 22.06 -13.88
C GLY A 84 12.51 21.45 -12.48
N GLN A 85 13.28 20.37 -12.27
CA GLN A 85 13.34 19.67 -10.99
C GLN A 85 14.40 20.25 -10.05
N ARG A 86 14.45 19.76 -8.82
CA ARG A 86 15.50 20.07 -7.85
C ARG A 86 16.89 19.81 -8.44
N PRO A 87 17.92 20.57 -8.02
CA PRO A 87 19.27 20.36 -8.50
C PRO A 87 19.74 18.91 -8.34
N ALA A 88 20.46 18.39 -9.34
CA ALA A 88 20.91 17.01 -9.39
C ALA A 88 21.70 16.57 -8.13
N TRP A 89 22.51 17.49 -7.53
CA TRP A 89 23.25 17.21 -6.32
C TRP A 89 22.32 16.98 -5.10
N MET A 90 21.19 17.70 -5.04
CA MET A 90 20.20 17.55 -3.95
C MET A 90 19.47 16.20 -4.07
N ILE A 91 19.08 15.82 -5.28
CA ILE A 91 18.50 14.48 -5.54
C ILE A 91 19.50 13.40 -5.15
N ARG A 92 20.78 13.57 -5.49
CA ARG A 92 21.83 12.61 -5.14
C ARG A 92 22.03 12.50 -3.62
N ALA A 93 21.95 13.63 -2.89
CA ALA A 93 22.02 13.63 -1.44
C ALA A 93 20.80 12.93 -0.81
N GLY A 94 19.59 13.17 -1.34
CA GLY A 94 18.37 12.47 -0.90
C GLY A 94 18.45 10.96 -1.13
N LEU A 95 18.94 10.52 -2.29
CA LEU A 95 19.16 9.12 -2.60
C LEU A 95 20.26 8.48 -1.72
N PHE A 96 21.31 9.22 -1.41
CA PHE A 96 22.32 8.77 -0.46
C PHE A 96 21.72 8.55 0.93
N LEU A 97 20.91 9.48 1.41
CA LEU A 97 20.21 9.33 2.69
C LEU A 97 19.24 8.11 2.64
N TYR A 98 18.46 7.98 1.58
CA TYR A 98 17.57 6.83 1.37
C TYR A 98 18.32 5.50 1.43
N ASP A 99 19.49 5.44 0.84
CA ASP A 99 20.36 4.28 0.85
C ASP A 99 20.90 3.91 2.24
N HIS A 100 20.99 4.87 3.17
CA HIS A 100 21.67 4.69 4.47
C HIS A 100 20.75 4.77 5.69
N LEU A 101 19.46 5.09 5.51
CA LEU A 101 18.48 5.11 6.61
C LEU A 101 18.21 3.74 7.22
N ALA A 102 18.41 2.67 6.44
CA ALA A 102 18.32 1.29 6.91
C ALA A 102 19.44 0.44 6.27
N LYS A 103 19.76 -0.67 6.93
CA LYS A 103 20.72 -1.64 6.39
C LYS A 103 20.12 -2.28 5.13
N ARG A 104 20.84 -2.19 4.01
CA ARG A 104 20.55 -2.91 2.77
C ARG A 104 21.33 -4.22 2.74
N GLU A 105 20.69 -5.30 2.34
CA GLU A 105 21.31 -6.63 2.25
C GLU A 105 21.17 -7.22 0.85
N LEU A 106 20.00 -7.03 0.22
CA LEU A 106 19.69 -7.60 -1.10
C LEU A 106 19.80 -6.58 -2.23
N LEU A 107 19.52 -5.30 -1.95
CA LEU A 107 19.35 -4.29 -2.98
C LEU A 107 20.63 -3.49 -3.22
N PRO A 108 21.03 -3.27 -4.49
CA PRO A 108 22.16 -2.41 -4.82
C PRO A 108 21.85 -0.94 -4.54
N GLY A 109 22.89 -0.15 -4.27
CA GLY A 109 22.80 1.28 -4.01
C GLY A 109 22.41 2.12 -5.21
N SER A 110 22.05 3.38 -4.90
CA SER A 110 21.74 4.39 -5.91
C SER A 110 23.01 4.99 -6.53
N HIS A 111 22.91 5.38 -7.80
CA HIS A 111 23.98 6.09 -8.52
C HIS A 111 23.40 6.95 -9.64
N GLY A 112 24.19 7.92 -10.08
CA GLY A 112 23.87 8.72 -11.26
C GLY A 112 24.22 7.98 -12.55
N ILE A 113 23.46 8.22 -13.61
CA ILE A 113 23.68 7.66 -14.94
C ILE A 113 23.60 8.73 -16.03
N SER A 114 24.28 8.48 -17.15
CA SER A 114 24.05 9.20 -18.40
C SER A 114 22.98 8.45 -19.21
N LEU A 115 21.82 9.06 -19.39
CA LEU A 115 20.75 8.47 -20.20
C LEU A 115 21.11 8.35 -21.68
N ARG A 116 22.10 9.12 -22.16
CA ARG A 116 22.60 9.01 -23.54
C ARG A 116 23.28 7.68 -23.85
N SER A 117 23.85 7.03 -22.84
CA SER A 117 24.58 5.76 -22.99
C SER A 117 23.95 4.59 -22.22
N HIS A 118 22.99 4.85 -21.35
CA HIS A 118 22.30 3.83 -20.58
C HIS A 118 21.08 3.29 -21.32
N THR A 119 20.82 1.98 -21.26
CA THR A 119 19.69 1.34 -21.95
C THR A 119 18.34 1.97 -21.64
N ALA A 120 18.13 2.42 -20.40
CA ALA A 120 16.91 3.10 -19.99
C ALA A 120 16.76 4.52 -20.58
N GLY A 121 17.75 5.06 -21.26
CA GLY A 121 17.62 6.31 -21.97
C GLY A 121 17.02 6.15 -23.37
N GLY A 122 17.10 4.95 -23.97
CA GLY A 122 16.62 4.68 -25.32
C GLY A 122 15.16 5.06 -25.57
N PRO A 123 14.21 4.65 -24.71
CA PRO A 123 12.80 5.00 -24.83
C PRO A 123 12.47 6.46 -24.52
N LEU A 124 13.34 7.17 -23.78
CA LEU A 124 13.10 8.55 -23.35
C LEU A 124 13.46 9.56 -24.44
N LYS A 125 12.82 10.73 -24.41
CA LYS A 125 13.16 11.85 -25.28
C LYS A 125 14.60 12.32 -25.05
N GLU A 126 15.23 12.87 -26.08
CA GLU A 126 16.67 13.22 -26.09
C GLU A 126 17.07 14.35 -25.16
N GLU A 127 16.10 15.15 -24.73
CA GLU A 127 16.28 16.22 -23.74
C GLU A 127 16.69 15.69 -22.36
N PHE A 128 16.28 14.44 -22.01
CA PHE A 128 16.69 13.79 -20.77
C PHE A 128 18.06 13.13 -20.92
N SER A 129 19.10 13.84 -20.52
CA SER A 129 20.49 13.39 -20.68
C SER A 129 21.09 12.77 -19.41
N LYS A 130 20.51 13.06 -18.23
CA LYS A 130 20.96 12.58 -16.93
C LYS A 130 19.84 11.90 -16.19
N GLY A 131 20.18 10.96 -15.34
CA GLY A 131 19.22 10.31 -14.46
C GLY A 131 19.90 9.67 -13.27
N PHE A 132 19.09 9.13 -12.37
CA PHE A 132 19.53 8.39 -11.19
C PHE A 132 18.89 7.02 -11.19
N VAL A 133 19.64 6.02 -10.74
CA VAL A 133 19.14 4.67 -10.51
C VAL A 133 19.10 4.42 -9.02
N TYR A 134 17.99 3.88 -8.53
CA TYR A 134 17.85 3.39 -7.16
C TYR A 134 17.07 2.07 -7.14
N SER A 135 16.92 1.46 -5.98
CA SER A 135 16.30 0.14 -5.85
C SER A 135 15.16 0.14 -4.85
N ASP A 136 14.08 -0.54 -5.21
CA ASP A 136 12.99 -0.94 -4.34
C ASP A 136 12.54 -2.37 -4.68
N GLY A 137 11.37 -2.81 -4.22
CA GLY A 137 10.82 -4.13 -4.50
C GLY A 137 9.54 -4.06 -5.31
N TRP A 138 9.35 -5.01 -6.20
CA TRP A 138 8.07 -5.32 -6.82
C TRP A 138 7.36 -6.41 -6.02
N VAL A 139 6.03 -6.43 -6.03
CA VAL A 139 5.20 -7.43 -5.38
C VAL A 139 3.97 -7.78 -6.21
N ASN A 140 3.60 -9.05 -6.22
CA ASN A 140 2.24 -9.43 -6.57
C ASN A 140 1.34 -9.22 -5.36
N ASP A 141 0.69 -8.06 -5.31
CA ASP A 141 -0.05 -7.57 -4.16
C ASP A 141 -1.27 -8.45 -3.80
N ALA A 142 -2.06 -8.85 -4.79
CA ALA A 142 -3.19 -9.76 -4.58
C ALA A 142 -2.73 -11.11 -4.02
N ARG A 143 -1.67 -11.68 -4.61
CA ARG A 143 -1.12 -12.95 -4.15
C ARG A 143 -0.53 -12.87 -2.75
N LEU A 144 0.02 -11.71 -2.36
CA LEU A 144 0.47 -11.49 -0.99
C LEU A 144 -0.67 -11.64 0.01
N VAL A 145 -1.86 -11.07 -0.27
CA VAL A 145 -3.04 -11.20 0.60
C VAL A 145 -3.47 -12.67 0.68
N VAL A 146 -3.60 -13.34 -0.46
CA VAL A 146 -4.00 -14.76 -0.52
C VAL A 146 -3.04 -15.64 0.26
N MET A 147 -1.73 -15.46 0.10
CA MET A 147 -0.72 -16.26 0.82
C MET A 147 -0.75 -16.01 2.33
N ASN A 148 -1.02 -14.78 2.78
CA ASN A 148 -1.22 -14.51 4.21
C ASN A 148 -2.49 -15.20 4.76
N ALA A 149 -3.58 -15.23 3.99
CA ALA A 149 -4.81 -15.91 4.39
C ALA A 149 -4.62 -17.43 4.45
N ILE A 150 -3.91 -18.03 3.46
CA ILE A 150 -3.54 -19.45 3.48
C ILE A 150 -2.70 -19.77 4.72
N ALA A 151 -1.65 -18.98 4.97
CA ALA A 151 -0.80 -19.18 6.14
C ALA A 151 -1.59 -19.04 7.46
N ALA A 152 -2.56 -18.14 7.54
CA ALA A 152 -3.43 -18.01 8.70
C ALA A 152 -4.33 -19.25 8.85
N ALA A 153 -4.92 -19.75 7.77
CA ALA A 153 -5.75 -20.95 7.79
C ALA A 153 -4.94 -22.22 8.17
N GLU A 154 -3.74 -22.40 7.63
CA GLU A 154 -2.82 -23.48 8.01
C GLU A 154 -2.45 -23.45 9.49
N ASN A 155 -2.50 -22.29 10.07
CA ASN A 155 -2.32 -22.09 11.49
C ASN A 155 -3.64 -22.08 12.28
N GLY A 156 -4.79 -22.50 11.77
CA GLY A 156 -6.07 -22.76 12.44
C GLY A 156 -7.04 -21.56 12.45
N ALA A 157 -6.76 -20.47 11.73
CA ALA A 157 -7.73 -19.41 11.57
C ALA A 157 -8.87 -19.83 10.62
N HIS A 158 -10.09 -19.44 10.92
CA HIS A 158 -11.24 -19.59 10.03
C HIS A 158 -11.33 -18.39 9.10
N ILE A 159 -11.11 -18.60 7.80
CA ILE A 159 -11.17 -17.56 6.77
C ILE A 159 -12.49 -17.66 6.00
N LEU A 160 -13.35 -16.66 6.17
CA LEU A 160 -14.68 -16.59 5.54
C LEU A 160 -14.67 -15.49 4.49
N THR A 161 -14.50 -15.88 3.22
CA THR A 161 -14.65 -14.97 2.07
C THR A 161 -16.12 -14.82 1.71
N ARG A 162 -16.47 -13.72 1.00
CA ARG A 162 -17.86 -13.42 0.57
C ARG A 162 -18.83 -13.42 1.75
N THR A 163 -18.34 -12.99 2.91
CA THR A 163 -19.05 -13.00 4.18
C THR A 163 -18.85 -11.67 4.89
N ALA A 164 -19.92 -10.89 4.97
CA ALA A 164 -19.92 -9.58 5.60
C ALA A 164 -20.27 -9.69 7.09
N CYS A 165 -19.58 -8.93 7.94
CA CYS A 165 -20.06 -8.65 9.28
C CYS A 165 -21.14 -7.56 9.21
N VAL A 166 -22.40 -7.95 9.39
CA VAL A 166 -23.56 -7.06 9.17
C VAL A 166 -24.08 -6.42 10.46
N ALA A 167 -23.79 -7.01 11.61
CA ALA A 167 -24.13 -6.44 12.89
C ALA A 167 -23.20 -6.96 13.98
N VAL A 168 -22.99 -6.17 15.02
CA VAL A 168 -22.32 -6.60 16.24
C VAL A 168 -23.06 -6.07 17.47
N THR A 169 -23.06 -6.85 18.53
CA THR A 169 -23.55 -6.44 19.84
C THR A 169 -22.40 -6.52 20.84
N ARG A 170 -22.15 -5.40 21.52
CA ARG A 170 -21.09 -5.30 22.54
C ARG A 170 -21.65 -5.61 23.92
N HIS A 171 -21.16 -6.66 24.55
CA HIS A 171 -21.43 -6.99 25.94
C HIS A 171 -20.28 -6.50 26.86
N ALA A 172 -20.37 -6.77 28.15
CA ALA A 172 -19.34 -6.33 29.09
C ALA A 172 -17.96 -6.97 28.80
N ASP A 173 -17.93 -8.24 28.41
CA ASP A 173 -16.74 -9.08 28.29
C ASP A 173 -16.59 -9.78 26.96
N GLN A 174 -17.58 -9.68 26.07
CA GLN A 174 -17.55 -10.34 24.74
C GLN A 174 -18.36 -9.59 23.69
N TRP A 175 -18.06 -9.88 22.44
CA TRP A 175 -18.79 -9.47 21.25
C TRP A 175 -19.66 -10.62 20.75
N GLN A 176 -20.84 -10.29 20.26
CA GLN A 176 -21.64 -11.15 19.42
C GLN A 176 -21.72 -10.52 18.03
N ALA A 177 -21.21 -11.22 17.02
CA ALA A 177 -21.17 -10.74 15.63
C ALA A 177 -22.08 -11.60 14.74
N SER A 178 -22.88 -10.93 13.91
CA SER A 178 -23.70 -11.57 12.86
C SER A 178 -22.95 -11.47 11.55
N LEU A 179 -22.57 -12.61 11.01
CA LEU A 179 -21.89 -12.72 9.73
C LEU A 179 -22.87 -13.24 8.69
N ARG A 180 -22.95 -12.57 7.53
CA ARG A 180 -23.85 -12.94 6.43
C ARG A 180 -23.04 -13.20 5.16
N SER A 181 -23.19 -14.41 4.62
CA SER A 181 -22.61 -14.80 3.33
C SER A 181 -23.44 -14.28 2.14
N GLN A 182 -22.87 -14.30 0.94
CA GLN A 182 -23.55 -13.83 -0.28
C GLN A 182 -24.81 -14.63 -0.64
N ASP A 183 -24.93 -15.87 -0.20
CA ASP A 183 -26.14 -16.71 -0.32
C ASP A 183 -27.17 -16.45 0.80
N ASN A 184 -26.98 -15.39 1.60
CA ASN A 184 -27.79 -14.98 2.73
C ASN A 184 -27.82 -15.94 3.92
N ALA A 185 -26.92 -16.91 3.99
CA ALA A 185 -26.74 -17.69 5.22
C ALA A 185 -26.15 -16.81 6.32
N GLU A 186 -26.70 -16.89 7.54
CA GLU A 186 -26.22 -16.13 8.68
C GLU A 186 -25.57 -17.05 9.71
N VAL A 187 -24.44 -16.60 10.24
CA VAL A 187 -23.70 -17.28 11.31
C VAL A 187 -23.47 -16.28 12.43
N GLN A 188 -23.76 -16.70 13.67
CA GLN A 188 -23.41 -15.94 14.87
C GLN A 188 -22.06 -16.38 15.39
N VAL A 189 -21.22 -15.42 15.72
CA VAL A 189 -19.87 -15.62 16.27
C VAL A 189 -19.74 -14.86 17.56
N GLU A 190 -19.27 -15.52 18.61
CA GLU A 190 -18.88 -14.89 19.85
C GLU A 190 -17.38 -14.71 19.90
N ALA A 191 -16.91 -13.54 20.34
CA ALA A 191 -15.50 -13.20 20.40
C ALA A 191 -15.16 -12.34 21.61
N LYS A 192 -14.01 -12.57 22.23
CA LYS A 192 -13.50 -11.73 23.32
C LYS A 192 -13.01 -10.37 22.85
N LEU A 193 -12.61 -10.28 21.57
CA LEU A 193 -12.06 -9.07 20.98
C LEU A 193 -12.51 -8.97 19.54
N LEU A 194 -12.89 -7.78 19.11
CA LEU A 194 -13.19 -7.43 17.75
C LEU A 194 -12.00 -6.65 17.15
N VAL A 195 -11.54 -7.05 15.95
CA VAL A 195 -10.53 -6.30 15.19
C VAL A 195 -11.19 -5.74 13.94
N ASN A 196 -11.31 -4.43 13.89
CA ASN A 196 -11.76 -3.69 12.72
C ASN A 196 -10.56 -3.35 11.84
N ALA A 197 -10.33 -4.15 10.79
CA ALA A 197 -9.29 -3.95 9.80
C ALA A 197 -9.90 -3.68 8.39
N ALA A 198 -11.06 -3.03 8.34
CA ALA A 198 -11.87 -2.85 7.15
C ALA A 198 -11.32 -1.78 6.16
N GLY A 199 -10.08 -1.31 6.31
CA GLY A 199 -9.41 -0.39 5.38
C GLY A 199 -10.21 0.90 5.14
N PRO A 200 -10.64 1.21 3.89
CA PRO A 200 -11.42 2.41 3.60
C PRO A 200 -12.75 2.49 4.36
N TRP A 201 -13.32 1.36 4.76
CA TRP A 201 -14.57 1.28 5.54
C TRP A 201 -14.37 1.28 7.05
N ALA A 202 -13.13 1.36 7.56
CA ALA A 202 -12.87 1.22 9.00
C ALA A 202 -13.60 2.26 9.85
N ALA A 203 -13.70 3.50 9.36
CA ALA A 203 -14.40 4.57 10.07
C ALA A 203 -15.92 4.37 10.07
N SER A 204 -16.53 4.05 8.92
CA SER A 204 -17.97 3.79 8.81
C SER A 204 -18.37 2.54 9.58
N PHE A 205 -17.60 1.44 9.48
CA PHE A 205 -17.85 0.23 10.26
C PHE A 205 -17.80 0.50 11.75
N LEU A 206 -16.83 1.27 12.24
CA LEU A 206 -16.74 1.65 13.63
C LEU A 206 -17.96 2.46 14.08
N HIS A 207 -18.41 3.43 13.27
CA HIS A 207 -19.55 4.29 13.60
C HIS A 207 -20.89 3.56 13.46
N ASP A 208 -21.14 2.93 12.31
CA ASP A 208 -22.46 2.45 11.91
C ASP A 208 -22.77 1.05 12.47
N THR A 209 -21.74 0.20 12.62
CA THR A 209 -21.90 -1.21 13.00
C THR A 209 -21.48 -1.46 14.45
N VAL A 210 -20.34 -0.91 14.87
CA VAL A 210 -19.80 -1.08 16.22
C VAL A 210 -20.40 -0.07 17.21
N HIS A 211 -20.95 1.04 16.71
CA HIS A 211 -21.44 2.18 17.49
C HIS A 211 -20.37 2.78 18.42
N GLY A 212 -19.11 2.62 18.01
CA GLY A 212 -17.94 3.16 18.70
C GLY A 212 -17.67 4.61 18.31
N ARG A 213 -16.83 5.27 19.10
CA ARG A 213 -16.37 6.64 18.81
C ARG A 213 -14.88 6.63 18.58
N SER A 214 -14.43 7.40 17.59
CA SER A 214 -13.01 7.68 17.35
C SER A 214 -12.87 9.17 17.05
N GLY A 215 -11.85 9.79 17.65
CA GLY A 215 -11.40 11.14 17.26
C GLY A 215 -10.63 11.17 15.94
N LYS A 216 -10.59 10.06 15.18
CA LYS A 216 -9.87 9.94 13.91
C LYS A 216 -10.85 9.99 12.74
N LYS A 217 -10.50 10.81 11.75
CA LYS A 217 -11.18 10.85 10.44
C LYS A 217 -10.32 10.12 9.41
N LEU A 218 -10.96 9.58 8.38
CA LEU A 218 -10.27 9.04 7.21
C LEU A 218 -10.54 9.94 6.01
N ARG A 219 -9.46 10.46 5.43
CA ARG A 219 -9.49 11.08 4.12
C ARG A 219 -9.25 9.99 3.08
N LEU A 220 -10.18 9.87 2.15
CA LEU A 220 -10.13 8.84 1.12
C LEU A 220 -9.49 9.41 -0.14
N ILE A 221 -8.41 8.78 -0.60
CA ILE A 221 -7.67 9.23 -1.80
C ILE A 221 -7.72 8.13 -2.85
N LYS A 222 -8.35 8.42 -3.99
CA LYS A 222 -8.36 7.53 -5.15
C LYS A 222 -7.01 7.58 -5.86
N GLY A 223 -6.49 6.41 -6.19
CA GLY A 223 -5.32 6.23 -7.03
C GLY A 223 -5.62 5.25 -8.15
N SER A 224 -5.43 5.70 -9.39
CA SER A 224 -5.75 4.94 -10.58
C SER A 224 -4.49 4.59 -11.38
N HIS A 225 -4.55 3.47 -12.08
CA HIS A 225 -3.48 2.97 -12.94
C HIS A 225 -4.04 2.58 -14.29
N ILE A 226 -3.25 2.79 -15.33
CA ILE A 226 -3.51 2.28 -16.69
C ILE A 226 -2.44 1.26 -17.07
N VAL A 227 -2.84 0.30 -17.89
CA VAL A 227 -1.96 -0.67 -18.51
C VAL A 227 -2.01 -0.44 -20.00
N VAL A 228 -0.84 -0.29 -20.61
CA VAL A 228 -0.66 -0.11 -22.06
C VAL A 228 0.27 -1.19 -22.61
N TRP A 229 0.33 -1.36 -23.94
CA TRP A 229 1.34 -2.20 -24.53
C TRP A 229 2.74 -1.73 -24.17
N LYS A 230 3.67 -2.66 -24.14
CA LYS A 230 5.07 -2.46 -23.74
C LYS A 230 5.72 -1.26 -24.43
N LEU A 231 6.19 -0.31 -23.63
CA LEU A 231 6.87 0.90 -24.10
C LEU A 231 8.40 0.76 -24.16
N PHE A 232 8.96 -0.26 -23.48
CA PHE A 232 10.40 -0.48 -23.40
C PHE A 232 10.74 -1.93 -23.04
N ASP A 233 11.93 -2.42 -23.45
CA ASP A 233 12.34 -3.83 -23.31
C ASP A 233 13.31 -4.11 -22.15
N HIS A 234 13.84 -3.08 -21.50
CA HIS A 234 14.76 -3.24 -20.38
C HIS A 234 14.02 -3.49 -19.05
N PRO A 235 14.67 -4.10 -18.02
CA PRO A 235 14.03 -4.48 -16.77
C PRO A 235 13.89 -3.33 -15.74
N TYR A 236 14.27 -2.11 -16.09
CA TYR A 236 14.12 -0.96 -15.20
C TYR A 236 12.70 -0.42 -15.23
N ALA A 237 12.18 -0.02 -14.07
CA ALA A 237 11.01 0.84 -13.99
C ALA A 237 11.43 2.32 -14.03
N TYR A 238 10.48 3.20 -14.32
CA TYR A 238 10.70 4.63 -14.22
C TYR A 238 9.89 5.24 -13.08
N ILE A 239 10.44 6.30 -12.50
CA ILE A 239 9.75 7.23 -11.63
C ILE A 239 9.79 8.61 -12.27
N PHE A 240 8.63 9.13 -12.62
CA PHE A 240 8.45 10.43 -13.24
C PHE A 240 7.91 11.41 -12.24
N GLN A 241 8.45 12.61 -12.22
CA GLN A 241 7.99 13.68 -11.36
C GLN A 241 7.31 14.76 -12.22
N HIS A 242 6.04 15.00 -11.95
CA HIS A 242 5.29 16.07 -12.59
C HIS A 242 5.63 17.44 -11.94
N PRO A 243 5.56 18.57 -12.68
CA PRO A 243 5.80 19.91 -12.12
C PRO A 243 4.93 20.28 -10.93
N ASP A 244 3.73 19.69 -10.81
CA ASP A 244 2.83 19.86 -9.64
C ASP A 244 3.28 19.03 -8.41
N GLY A 245 4.40 18.33 -8.50
CA GLY A 245 4.96 17.51 -7.42
C GLY A 245 4.39 16.10 -7.32
N ARG A 246 3.42 15.70 -8.15
CA ARG A 246 2.92 14.31 -8.19
C ARG A 246 3.95 13.38 -8.82
N ILE A 247 3.91 12.12 -8.42
CA ILE A 247 4.81 11.08 -8.91
C ILE A 247 4.00 10.01 -9.65
N VAL A 248 4.45 9.65 -10.84
CA VAL A 248 3.90 8.53 -11.63
C VAL A 248 5.03 7.56 -11.95
N PHE A 249 4.73 6.28 -11.81
CA PHE A 249 5.62 5.20 -12.17
C PHE A 249 5.25 4.64 -13.54
N ALA A 250 6.26 4.16 -14.29
CA ALA A 250 6.07 3.30 -15.46
C ALA A 250 6.88 2.01 -15.22
N ILE A 251 6.18 0.89 -15.08
CA ILE A 251 6.74 -0.37 -14.59
C ILE A 251 6.56 -1.44 -15.65
N PRO A 252 7.58 -2.27 -15.98
CA PRO A 252 7.37 -3.47 -16.78
C PRO A 252 6.30 -4.36 -16.12
N TYR A 253 5.31 -4.78 -16.88
CA TYR A 253 4.17 -5.51 -16.35
C TYR A 253 3.80 -6.68 -17.25
N GLU A 254 3.65 -7.89 -16.66
CA GLU A 254 3.21 -9.12 -17.34
C GLU A 254 3.89 -9.35 -18.70
N GLN A 255 5.19 -9.09 -18.79
CA GLN A 255 6.07 -9.27 -19.96
C GLN A 255 5.77 -8.33 -21.16
N ASP A 256 4.50 -8.20 -21.56
CA ASP A 256 4.08 -7.51 -22.79
C ASP A 256 3.48 -6.13 -22.55
N PHE A 257 3.45 -5.67 -21.32
CA PHE A 257 2.78 -4.42 -20.94
C PHE A 257 3.67 -3.48 -20.15
N THR A 258 3.22 -2.25 -20.04
CA THR A 258 3.71 -1.24 -19.11
C THR A 258 2.55 -0.79 -18.22
N LEU A 259 2.73 -0.88 -16.91
CA LEU A 259 1.84 -0.32 -15.89
C LEU A 259 2.24 1.12 -15.62
N ILE A 260 1.29 2.05 -15.75
CA ILE A 260 1.50 3.49 -15.51
C ILE A 260 0.55 3.97 -14.41
N GLY A 261 1.07 4.62 -13.41
CA GLY A 261 0.31 5.14 -12.25
C GLY A 261 1.23 5.69 -11.17
N THR A 262 0.69 6.41 -10.24
CA THR A 262 -0.72 6.49 -9.87
C THR A 262 -1.21 7.95 -9.88
N THR A 263 -2.52 8.14 -9.98
CA THR A 263 -3.20 9.41 -9.66
C THR A 263 -3.34 9.59 -8.14
N ASP A 264 -3.73 10.78 -7.71
CA ASP A 264 -3.87 11.14 -6.28
C ASP A 264 -5.01 12.16 -6.17
N ILE A 265 -6.25 11.68 -5.96
CA ILE A 265 -7.47 12.49 -6.03
C ILE A 265 -8.33 12.22 -4.81
N ASP A 266 -8.79 13.29 -4.14
CA ASP A 266 -9.78 13.18 -3.06
C ASP A 266 -11.03 12.43 -3.55
N TYR A 267 -11.49 11.47 -2.77
CA TYR A 267 -12.57 10.58 -3.16
C TYR A 267 -13.73 10.64 -2.18
N HIS A 268 -14.90 11.01 -2.73
CA HIS A 268 -16.16 11.12 -1.97
C HIS A 268 -17.26 10.19 -2.50
N GLY A 269 -16.88 9.29 -3.43
CA GLY A 269 -17.81 8.34 -4.05
C GLY A 269 -17.97 7.04 -3.25
N ASP A 270 -18.67 6.10 -3.88
CA ASP A 270 -18.89 4.76 -3.35
C ASP A 270 -17.58 3.95 -3.40
N THR A 271 -17.07 3.59 -2.24
CA THR A 271 -15.81 2.81 -2.08
C THR A 271 -15.92 1.37 -2.59
N ASP A 272 -17.12 0.88 -2.82
CA ASP A 272 -17.35 -0.44 -3.42
C ASP A 272 -17.27 -0.41 -4.95
N ARG A 273 -17.38 0.78 -5.58
CA ARG A 273 -17.42 0.96 -7.03
C ARG A 273 -16.43 2.01 -7.53
N VAL A 274 -15.16 1.78 -7.22
CA VAL A 274 -14.09 2.70 -7.60
C VAL A 274 -13.62 2.40 -9.02
N SER A 275 -13.63 3.42 -9.88
CA SER A 275 -13.13 3.31 -11.25
C SER A 275 -12.35 4.57 -11.65
N ILE A 276 -11.47 4.40 -12.63
CA ILE A 276 -10.74 5.50 -13.27
C ILE A 276 -11.73 6.31 -14.13
N ASP A 277 -11.52 7.60 -14.17
CA ASP A 277 -12.27 8.48 -15.10
C ASP A 277 -11.42 8.94 -16.28
N ALA A 278 -12.05 9.56 -17.27
CA ALA A 278 -11.38 9.98 -18.51
C ALA A 278 -10.29 11.04 -18.27
N SER A 279 -10.45 11.89 -17.25
CA SER A 279 -9.44 12.92 -16.91
C SER A 279 -8.17 12.29 -16.32
N GLU A 280 -8.31 11.25 -15.50
CA GLU A 280 -7.20 10.51 -14.97
C GLU A 280 -6.43 9.74 -16.07
N ILE A 281 -7.16 9.13 -17.01
CA ILE A 281 -6.54 8.46 -18.16
C ILE A 281 -5.74 9.46 -18.98
N SER A 282 -6.33 10.61 -19.32
CA SER A 282 -5.65 11.67 -20.08
C SER A 282 -4.40 12.17 -19.36
N TYR A 283 -4.51 12.42 -18.05
CA TYR A 283 -3.38 12.84 -17.21
C TYR A 283 -2.21 11.83 -17.23
N LEU A 284 -2.49 10.53 -17.09
CA LEU A 284 -1.46 9.50 -17.11
C LEU A 284 -0.82 9.35 -18.49
N CYS A 285 -1.62 9.49 -19.57
CA CYS A 285 -1.11 9.51 -20.94
C CYS A 285 -0.23 10.75 -21.20
N GLU A 286 -0.67 11.94 -20.83
CA GLU A 286 0.06 13.20 -21.00
C GLU A 286 1.40 13.16 -20.28
N LEU A 287 1.42 12.72 -19.03
CA LEU A 287 2.65 12.60 -18.26
C LEU A 287 3.61 11.57 -18.88
N SER A 288 3.10 10.43 -19.34
CA SER A 288 3.88 9.43 -20.05
C SER A 288 4.50 10.03 -21.32
N ASN A 289 3.71 10.76 -22.09
CA ASN A 289 4.11 11.43 -23.33
C ASN A 289 5.11 12.59 -23.12
N HIS A 290 5.17 13.15 -21.91
CA HIS A 290 6.21 14.11 -21.58
C HIS A 290 7.60 13.45 -21.59
N TYR A 291 7.72 12.21 -21.10
CA TYR A 291 9.01 11.53 -20.96
C TYR A 291 9.37 10.59 -22.10
N PHE A 292 8.43 9.80 -22.61
CA PHE A 292 8.69 8.79 -23.64
C PHE A 292 8.67 9.38 -25.05
N LYS A 293 9.48 8.79 -25.96
CA LYS A 293 9.44 9.06 -27.40
C LYS A 293 8.17 8.53 -28.04
N GLN A 294 7.75 7.34 -27.63
CA GLN A 294 6.51 6.72 -28.06
C GLN A 294 5.34 7.36 -27.32
N ALA A 295 4.51 8.09 -28.06
CA ALA A 295 3.29 8.67 -27.52
C ALA A 295 2.21 7.60 -27.35
N ILE A 296 1.41 7.74 -26.30
CA ILE A 296 0.22 6.96 -26.03
C ILE A 296 -1.01 7.87 -25.90
N SER A 297 -2.16 7.32 -26.19
CA SER A 297 -3.47 7.98 -26.10
C SER A 297 -4.43 7.14 -25.27
N PRO A 298 -5.60 7.64 -24.87
CA PRO A 298 -6.61 6.85 -24.19
C PRO A 298 -7.03 5.56 -24.92
N SER A 299 -6.93 5.54 -26.26
CA SER A 299 -7.23 4.34 -27.07
C SER A 299 -6.19 3.23 -26.98
N ASP A 300 -4.99 3.52 -26.47
CA ASP A 300 -3.92 2.54 -26.25
C ASP A 300 -4.01 1.84 -24.88
N VAL A 301 -4.95 2.27 -24.04
CA VAL A 301 -5.17 1.67 -22.72
C VAL A 301 -5.90 0.34 -22.87
N VAL A 302 -5.22 -0.75 -22.55
CA VAL A 302 -5.76 -2.11 -22.64
C VAL A 302 -6.47 -2.56 -21.37
N TRP A 303 -6.09 -2.01 -20.23
CA TRP A 303 -6.71 -2.26 -18.94
C TRP A 303 -6.44 -1.13 -17.95
N SER A 304 -7.29 -1.03 -16.93
CA SER A 304 -7.14 -0.05 -15.85
C SER A 304 -7.71 -0.55 -14.55
N TYR A 305 -7.24 -0.01 -13.44
CA TYR A 305 -7.79 -0.27 -12.13
C TYR A 305 -7.60 0.93 -11.20
N SER A 306 -8.44 1.01 -10.18
CA SER A 306 -8.41 2.06 -9.18
C SER A 306 -8.58 1.47 -7.78
N GLY A 307 -7.98 2.14 -6.80
CA GLY A 307 -8.17 1.82 -5.40
C GLY A 307 -8.24 3.08 -4.54
N VAL A 308 -8.83 2.95 -3.36
CA VAL A 308 -8.96 4.05 -2.42
C VAL A 308 -8.03 3.83 -1.23
N ARG A 309 -7.17 4.81 -0.98
CA ARG A 309 -6.26 4.83 0.17
C ARG A 309 -6.91 5.58 1.33
N PRO A 310 -7.10 4.95 2.49
CA PRO A 310 -7.54 5.64 3.70
C PRO A 310 -6.32 6.33 4.34
N LEU A 311 -6.26 7.65 4.30
CA LEU A 311 -5.28 8.44 5.04
C LEU A 311 -5.88 8.89 6.36
N VAL A 312 -5.09 8.84 7.43
CA VAL A 312 -5.54 9.23 8.77
C VAL A 312 -5.35 10.72 8.95
N GLU A 313 -6.43 11.42 9.27
CA GLU A 313 -6.41 12.81 9.72
C GLU A 313 -6.71 12.87 11.22
N ASP A 314 -5.95 13.68 11.95
CA ASP A 314 -6.31 14.02 13.31
C ASP A 314 -7.46 15.05 13.27
N ALA A 315 -8.40 14.94 14.22
CA ALA A 315 -9.61 15.76 14.20
C ALA A 315 -9.36 17.29 14.28
N ASP A 316 -8.15 17.67 14.68
CA ASP A 316 -7.70 19.06 14.83
C ASP A 316 -6.98 19.62 13.56
N ASP A 317 -6.78 18.79 12.52
CA ASP A 317 -6.05 19.17 11.29
C ASP A 317 -7.00 19.61 10.14
N ASP A 318 -8.05 20.37 10.44
CA ASP A 318 -9.08 20.76 9.45
C ASP A 318 -8.57 21.69 8.31
N ASP A 319 -7.29 22.14 8.32
CA ASP A 319 -6.77 23.15 7.38
C ASP A 319 -5.75 22.65 6.34
N ASN A 320 -5.48 21.34 6.24
CA ASN A 320 -4.49 20.84 5.28
C ASN A 320 -5.12 20.55 3.91
N GLU A 321 -5.12 21.53 2.99
CA GLU A 321 -5.63 21.39 1.62
C GLU A 321 -4.86 20.35 0.78
N ASN A 322 -3.65 19.97 1.15
CA ASN A 322 -2.81 19.08 0.37
C ASN A 322 -2.83 17.62 0.87
N ALA A 323 -3.47 16.73 0.13
CA ALA A 323 -3.44 15.28 0.38
C ALA A 323 -2.02 14.68 0.50
N SER A 324 -1.02 15.37 -0.05
CA SER A 324 0.39 14.95 0.02
C SER A 324 1.06 15.26 1.37
N ALA A 325 0.46 16.11 2.20
CA ALA A 325 0.98 16.50 3.51
C ALA A 325 0.40 15.64 4.66
N VAL A 326 -0.69 14.90 4.40
CA VAL A 326 -1.31 14.00 5.40
C VAL A 326 -0.40 12.81 5.65
N THR A 327 -0.19 12.47 6.93
CA THR A 327 0.65 11.33 7.30
C THR A 327 0.12 10.03 6.68
N ARG A 328 1.03 9.25 6.12
CA ARG A 328 0.71 7.95 5.52
C ARG A 328 1.07 6.78 6.43
N ASP A 329 1.31 7.03 7.72
CA ASP A 329 1.43 5.98 8.72
C ASP A 329 0.05 5.53 9.20
N TYR A 330 -0.01 4.37 9.82
CA TYR A 330 -1.23 3.83 10.40
C TYR A 330 -1.40 4.29 11.84
N LYS A 331 -2.64 4.22 12.32
CA LYS A 331 -2.98 4.42 13.74
C LYS A 331 -3.75 3.20 14.25
N LEU A 332 -3.38 2.72 15.41
CA LEU A 332 -4.06 1.66 16.14
C LEU A 332 -4.85 2.29 17.28
N ALA A 333 -6.16 2.07 17.32
CA ALA A 333 -7.04 2.56 18.37
C ALA A 333 -7.69 1.37 19.09
N LEU A 334 -7.26 1.12 20.31
CA LEU A 334 -7.82 0.08 21.18
C LEU A 334 -8.77 0.75 22.20
N ASP A 335 -10.02 0.35 22.18
CA ASP A 335 -11.04 0.71 23.17
C ASP A 335 -11.32 -0.51 24.06
N THR A 336 -11.25 -0.33 25.38
CA THR A 336 -11.39 -1.36 26.40
C THR A 336 -12.46 -1.03 27.46
N ASP A 337 -13.34 -0.05 27.18
CA ASP A 337 -14.40 0.37 28.11
C ASP A 337 -15.43 -0.74 28.41
N ALA A 338 -15.57 -1.70 27.49
CA ALA A 338 -16.33 -2.94 27.62
C ALA A 338 -15.56 -4.04 26.86
N ALA A 339 -16.24 -5.01 26.24
CA ALA A 339 -15.54 -5.97 25.37
C ALA A 339 -14.62 -5.21 24.37
N PRO A 340 -13.32 -5.56 24.30
CA PRO A 340 -12.35 -4.73 23.59
C PRO A 340 -12.58 -4.70 22.08
N VAL A 341 -12.31 -3.54 21.46
CA VAL A 341 -12.25 -3.39 20.01
C VAL A 341 -10.97 -2.69 19.60
N LEU A 342 -10.23 -3.29 18.68
CA LEU A 342 -9.08 -2.67 18.02
C LEU A 342 -9.50 -2.19 16.63
N THR A 343 -9.40 -0.89 16.37
CA THR A 343 -9.61 -0.33 15.03
C THR A 343 -8.27 0.08 14.43
N ILE A 344 -8.04 -0.35 13.18
CA ILE A 344 -6.86 -0.06 12.39
C ILE A 344 -7.22 0.99 11.35
N PHE A 345 -6.63 2.17 11.47
CA PHE A 345 -6.81 3.26 10.52
C PHE A 345 -5.58 3.40 9.62
N GLY A 346 -5.77 3.44 8.30
CA GLY A 346 -4.69 3.60 7.34
C GLY A 346 -3.87 2.32 7.13
N GLY A 347 -2.59 2.51 6.80
CA GLY A 347 -1.63 1.44 6.54
C GLY A 347 -1.19 1.33 5.09
N LYS A 348 -0.04 0.70 4.89
CA LYS A 348 0.58 0.48 3.58
C LYS A 348 0.94 -0.99 3.42
N ILE A 349 0.89 -1.47 2.17
CA ILE A 349 1.34 -2.82 1.83
C ILE A 349 2.80 -3.08 2.26
N THR A 350 3.67 -2.08 2.21
CA THR A 350 5.08 -2.23 2.62
C THR A 350 5.23 -2.56 4.10
N THR A 351 4.38 -1.99 4.96
CA THR A 351 4.53 -2.09 6.43
C THR A 351 3.47 -2.96 7.10
N PHE A 352 2.70 -3.74 6.32
CA PHE A 352 1.60 -4.56 6.84
C PHE A 352 2.04 -5.54 7.94
N ARG A 353 3.22 -6.15 7.76
CA ARG A 353 3.76 -7.12 8.72
C ARG A 353 4.06 -6.44 10.06
N LYS A 354 4.71 -5.26 10.02
CA LYS A 354 5.02 -4.50 11.24
C LYS A 354 3.76 -3.97 11.92
N LEU A 355 2.77 -3.52 11.13
CA LEU A 355 1.44 -3.15 11.65
C LEU A 355 0.79 -4.33 12.38
N ALA A 356 0.78 -5.51 11.78
CA ALA A 356 0.20 -6.70 12.39
C ALA A 356 0.92 -7.09 13.69
N GLU A 357 2.25 -6.99 13.73
CA GLU A 357 3.06 -7.23 14.93
C GLU A 357 2.69 -6.26 16.07
N GLU A 358 2.62 -4.96 15.77
CA GLU A 358 2.23 -3.92 16.74
C GLU A 358 0.77 -4.08 17.20
N ALA A 359 -0.15 -4.46 16.30
CA ALA A 359 -1.54 -4.75 16.65
C ALA A 359 -1.65 -5.92 17.63
N VAL A 360 -0.90 -7.00 17.36
CA VAL A 360 -0.86 -8.18 18.26
C VAL A 360 -0.25 -7.84 19.62
N ASP A 361 0.82 -7.07 19.66
CA ASP A 361 1.45 -6.62 20.91
C ASP A 361 0.47 -5.78 21.74
N LEU A 362 -0.33 -4.94 21.08
CA LEU A 362 -1.31 -4.07 21.73
C LEU A 362 -2.47 -4.86 22.35
N ILE A 363 -2.97 -5.90 21.68
CA ILE A 363 -4.09 -6.72 22.17
C ILE A 363 -3.68 -7.85 23.11
N ALA A 364 -2.40 -8.18 23.17
CA ALA A 364 -1.90 -9.29 23.99
C ALA A 364 -2.33 -9.24 25.47
N PRO A 365 -2.37 -8.08 26.14
CA PRO A 365 -2.84 -7.99 27.54
C PRO A 365 -4.30 -8.37 27.75
N VAL A 366 -5.14 -8.31 26.70
CA VAL A 366 -6.57 -8.67 26.79
C VAL A 366 -6.77 -10.17 27.04
N PHE A 367 -5.80 -11.00 26.73
CA PHE A 367 -5.86 -12.45 26.78
C PHE A 367 -5.01 -13.07 27.93
N ASN A 368 -4.42 -12.23 28.78
CA ASN A 368 -3.59 -12.65 29.90
C ASN A 368 -4.38 -12.77 31.20
#